data_1d13b28d354606ba08f3b5b2e45533c6
#
_entry.id   1d13b28d354606ba08f3b5b2e45533c6
#
_cell.length_a   1.000
_cell.length_b   1.000
_cell.length_c   1.000
_cell.angle_alpha   90.00
_cell.angle_beta   90.00
_cell.angle_gamma   90.00
#
_symmetry.space_group_name_H-M   'P 1'
#
loop_
_entity.id
_entity.type
_entity.pdbx_description
1 polymer ?
#
loop_
_entity_poly.entity_id
_entity_poly.type
_entity_poly.pdbx_seq_one_letter_code
_entity_poly.pdbx_strand_id
1 'polypeptide(L)'
;SVNYDAKVKRTMRIKANSFRIIETDYTHNFKTEITYFILPHEPFGALVRNVTFTNLGEEADFEILDGMSRIIPYGIPGTKFTTMANLMRSYNTVSNLKNDVPLFFSRIESDDAAEMKENVGGYYYMCFDNNGTICPIYDPCALFENETALQFPINFIMHGLKFVAGYSQHFTNKISCAFAPVAKKLSTNQNYTLSTLCGFAHNEDFINRLIPHILDKEYINKKLVEADQLALKYTNDIATTTGNPILDEYFRQSYLDNFLRGGYP
;
A
#
# COMPACT_ATOMS: atom_id res chain seq x y z
N SER A 1 -9.04 -0.85 18.73
CA SER A 1 -8.41 -0.70 20.06
C SER A 1 -7.13 -1.48 20.08
N VAL A 2 -6.02 -0.84 20.47
CA VAL A 2 -4.77 -1.56 20.74
C VAL A 2 -4.97 -2.29 22.08
N ASN A 3 -5.47 -3.51 22.01
CA ASN A 3 -5.63 -4.33 23.19
C ASN A 3 -4.32 -5.12 23.37
N TYR A 4 -3.48 -4.73 24.32
CA TYR A 4 -2.22 -5.39 24.65
C TYR A 4 -2.39 -6.84 25.15
N ASP A 5 -3.59 -7.21 25.58
CA ASP A 5 -3.93 -8.55 26.06
C ASP A 5 -4.54 -9.45 24.96
N ALA A 6 -4.62 -8.97 23.74
CA ALA A 6 -5.19 -9.73 22.63
C ALA A 6 -4.34 -10.98 22.33
N LYS A 7 -4.99 -12.14 22.27
CA LYS A 7 -4.35 -13.39 21.82
C LYS A 7 -4.21 -13.37 20.30
N VAL A 8 -3.10 -12.84 19.81
CA VAL A 8 -2.82 -12.69 18.37
C VAL A 8 -1.75 -13.67 17.94
N LYS A 9 -2.05 -14.47 16.91
CA LYS A 9 -1.06 -15.30 16.22
C LYS A 9 -0.66 -14.64 14.92
N ARG A 10 0.63 -14.41 14.73
CA ARG A 10 1.21 -13.89 13.49
C ARG A 10 2.07 -14.94 12.80
N THR A 11 1.92 -15.05 11.50
CA THR A 11 2.74 -15.92 10.65
C THR A 11 3.16 -15.14 9.43
N MET A 12 4.45 -15.16 9.08
CA MET A 12 4.97 -14.62 7.84
C MET A 12 5.37 -15.76 6.92
N ARG A 13 4.95 -15.70 5.67
CA ARG A 13 5.37 -16.63 4.60
C ARG A 13 6.08 -15.82 3.53
N ILE A 14 7.31 -16.18 3.22
CA ILE A 14 8.16 -15.46 2.27
C ILE A 14 8.38 -16.37 1.07
N LYS A 15 8.22 -15.80 -0.13
CA LYS A 15 8.62 -16.37 -1.42
C LYS A 15 9.64 -15.46 -2.08
N ALA A 16 10.21 -15.87 -3.19
CA ALA A 16 11.22 -15.10 -3.92
C ALA A 16 10.74 -13.69 -4.36
N ASN A 17 9.46 -13.54 -4.67
CA ASN A 17 8.87 -12.31 -5.24
C ASN A 17 7.68 -11.78 -4.45
N SER A 18 7.27 -12.47 -3.41
CA SER A 18 6.11 -12.08 -2.62
C SER A 18 6.27 -12.47 -1.15
N PHE A 19 5.59 -11.76 -0.27
CA PHE A 19 5.46 -12.22 1.10
C PHE A 19 4.02 -12.03 1.58
N ARG A 20 3.62 -12.90 2.50
CA ARG A 20 2.29 -12.89 3.09
C ARG A 20 2.39 -12.84 4.60
N ILE A 21 1.66 -11.90 5.20
CA ILE A 21 1.48 -11.81 6.65
C ILE A 21 0.07 -12.30 6.96
N ILE A 22 -0.04 -13.25 7.89
CA ILE A 22 -1.31 -13.78 8.37
C ILE A 22 -1.39 -13.45 9.85
N GLU A 23 -2.40 -12.70 10.24
CA GLU A 23 -2.69 -12.36 11.61
C GLU A 23 -4.07 -12.90 11.99
N THR A 24 -4.14 -13.66 13.09
CA THR A 24 -5.39 -14.14 13.64
C THR A 24 -5.54 -13.62 15.06
N ASP A 25 -6.53 -12.78 15.28
CA ASP A 25 -6.94 -12.28 16.58
C ASP A 25 -8.04 -13.18 17.14
N TYR A 26 -7.67 -14.02 18.11
CA TYR A 26 -8.60 -14.93 18.77
C TYR A 26 -9.47 -14.23 19.81
N THR A 27 -9.13 -13.00 20.21
CA THR A 27 -9.94 -12.22 21.15
C THR A 27 -11.16 -11.64 20.45
N HIS A 28 -10.97 -11.14 19.23
CA HIS A 28 -12.03 -10.55 18.43
C HIS A 28 -12.56 -11.47 17.32
N ASN A 29 -12.03 -12.70 17.23
CA ASN A 29 -12.39 -13.68 16.19
C ASN A 29 -12.26 -13.10 14.77
N PHE A 30 -11.11 -12.49 14.50
CA PHE A 30 -10.85 -11.81 13.23
C PHE A 30 -9.51 -12.22 12.64
N LYS A 31 -9.49 -12.47 11.34
CA LYS A 31 -8.28 -12.85 10.62
C LYS A 31 -7.99 -11.84 9.53
N THR A 32 -6.73 -11.44 9.41
CA THR A 32 -6.23 -10.57 8.34
C THR A 32 -5.11 -11.29 7.60
N GLU A 33 -5.22 -11.38 6.28
CA GLU A 33 -4.18 -11.90 5.39
C GLU A 33 -3.72 -10.79 4.46
N ILE A 34 -2.44 -10.43 4.53
CA ILE A 34 -1.86 -9.36 3.72
C ILE A 34 -0.82 -9.98 2.79
N THR A 35 -0.98 -9.83 1.50
CA THR A 35 -0.03 -10.28 0.49
C THR A 35 0.58 -9.06 -0.22
N TYR A 36 1.92 -9.03 -0.29
CA TYR A 36 2.67 -8.03 -1.04
C TYR A 36 3.41 -8.68 -2.19
N PHE A 37 3.41 -8.03 -3.35
CA PHE A 37 4.23 -8.38 -4.50
C PHE A 37 4.42 -7.19 -5.42
N ILE A 38 5.41 -7.27 -6.32
CA ILE A 38 5.63 -6.27 -7.37
C ILE A 38 4.86 -6.69 -8.62
N LEU A 39 4.16 -5.75 -9.21
CA LEU A 39 3.34 -5.97 -10.41
C LEU A 39 4.23 -6.32 -11.61
N PRO A 40 4.08 -7.52 -12.22
CA PRO A 40 4.88 -7.93 -13.36
C PRO A 40 4.24 -7.54 -14.69
N HIS A 41 5.07 -7.42 -15.75
CA HIS A 41 4.65 -7.30 -17.14
C HIS A 41 3.66 -6.15 -17.45
N GLU A 42 3.85 -5.02 -16.78
CA GLU A 42 3.07 -3.82 -17.03
C GLU A 42 3.98 -2.66 -17.45
N PRO A 43 3.50 -1.69 -18.23
CA PRO A 43 4.27 -0.51 -18.63
C PRO A 43 4.47 0.49 -17.49
N PHE A 44 4.07 0.14 -16.28
CA PHE A 44 4.20 0.94 -15.07
C PHE A 44 4.57 0.06 -13.88
N GLY A 45 5.34 0.62 -12.95
CA GLY A 45 5.71 -0.07 -11.71
C GLY A 45 4.66 0.12 -10.62
N ALA A 46 4.33 -0.96 -9.90
CA ALA A 46 3.51 -0.89 -8.71
C ALA A 46 3.90 -1.93 -7.67
N LEU A 47 3.91 -1.52 -6.41
CA LEU A 47 3.80 -2.41 -5.26
C LEU A 47 2.32 -2.72 -5.06
N VAL A 48 1.97 -3.98 -5.13
CA VAL A 48 0.63 -4.47 -4.82
C VAL A 48 0.57 -4.90 -3.37
N ARG A 49 -0.45 -4.45 -2.66
CA ARG A 49 -0.82 -4.91 -1.34
C ARG A 49 -2.28 -5.38 -1.39
N ASN A 50 -2.48 -6.67 -1.25
CA ASN A 50 -3.80 -7.29 -1.25
C ASN A 50 -4.14 -7.79 0.15
N VAL A 51 -5.22 -7.29 0.74
CA VAL A 51 -5.63 -7.59 2.12
C VAL A 51 -6.96 -8.28 2.11
N THR A 52 -7.02 -9.45 2.74
CA THR A 52 -8.27 -10.17 2.97
C THR A 52 -8.58 -10.19 4.46
N PHE A 53 -9.74 -9.67 4.80
CA PHE A 53 -10.32 -9.67 6.14
C PHE A 53 -11.34 -10.80 6.24
N THR A 54 -11.27 -11.61 7.29
CA THR A 54 -12.19 -12.73 7.54
C THR A 54 -12.81 -12.59 8.91
N ASN A 55 -14.12 -12.55 8.99
CA ASN A 55 -14.83 -12.67 10.26
C ASN A 55 -14.91 -14.14 10.67
N LEU A 56 -14.28 -14.51 11.80
CA LEU A 56 -14.30 -15.87 12.36
C LEU A 56 -15.37 -16.03 13.46
N GLY A 57 -16.00 -14.91 13.86
CA GLY A 57 -17.05 -14.86 14.88
C GLY A 57 -18.45 -14.84 14.30
N GLU A 58 -19.40 -14.38 15.10
CA GLU A 58 -20.77 -14.11 14.67
C GLU A 58 -20.83 -12.93 13.70
N GLU A 59 -21.95 -12.77 12.99
CA GLU A 59 -22.17 -11.63 12.10
C GLU A 59 -21.99 -10.32 12.84
N ALA A 60 -21.16 -9.43 12.30
CA ALA A 60 -20.85 -8.14 12.90
C ALA A 60 -20.58 -7.05 11.85
N ASP A 61 -20.74 -5.81 12.27
CA ASP A 61 -20.35 -4.62 11.52
C ASP A 61 -18.89 -4.30 11.81
N PHE A 62 -18.09 -4.13 10.76
CA PHE A 62 -16.67 -3.79 10.82
C PHE A 62 -16.42 -2.44 10.21
N GLU A 63 -15.70 -1.60 10.94
CA GLU A 63 -15.08 -0.39 10.41
C GLU A 63 -13.59 -0.67 10.19
N ILE A 64 -13.16 -0.58 8.95
CA ILE A 64 -11.81 -0.89 8.49
C ILE A 64 -11.14 0.40 8.02
N LEU A 65 -9.94 0.64 8.55
CA LEU A 65 -9.07 1.71 8.11
C LEU A 65 -7.74 1.08 7.71
N ASP A 66 -7.51 0.96 6.40
CA ASP A 66 -6.35 0.30 5.84
C ASP A 66 -5.54 1.24 4.96
N GLY A 67 -4.21 1.33 5.18
CA GLY A 67 -3.40 2.24 4.40
C GLY A 67 -2.02 2.54 4.95
N MET A 68 -1.51 3.73 4.62
CA MET A 68 -0.19 4.23 4.98
C MET A 68 -0.27 5.56 5.74
N SER A 69 0.39 5.64 6.89
CA SER A 69 0.34 6.81 7.77
C SER A 69 1.15 8.00 7.24
N ARG A 70 2.13 7.75 6.38
CA ARG A 70 2.97 8.82 5.81
C ARG A 70 3.35 8.48 4.38
N ILE A 71 3.16 9.45 3.49
CA ILE A 71 3.62 9.41 2.10
C ILE A 71 4.61 10.54 1.90
N ILE A 72 5.85 10.18 1.53
CA ILE A 72 6.83 11.16 1.06
C ILE A 72 6.46 11.47 -0.38
N PRO A 73 6.16 12.73 -0.74
CA PRO A 73 5.73 13.09 -2.08
C PRO A 73 6.88 12.97 -3.09
N TYR A 74 6.54 12.73 -4.33
CA TYR A 74 7.51 12.78 -5.44
C TYR A 74 8.11 14.19 -5.57
N GLY A 75 9.39 14.25 -5.98
CA GLY A 75 10.12 15.52 -6.17
C GLY A 75 10.83 16.03 -4.91
N ILE A 76 10.71 15.35 -3.77
CA ILE A 76 11.47 15.71 -2.55
C ILE A 76 12.43 14.57 -2.18
N PRO A 77 13.75 14.78 -2.22
CA PRO A 77 14.70 13.81 -1.69
C PRO A 77 14.46 13.54 -0.20
N GLY A 78 14.53 12.26 0.21
CA GLY A 78 14.27 11.85 1.59
C GLY A 78 15.16 12.58 2.63
N THR A 79 16.39 12.92 2.28
CA THR A 79 17.29 13.71 3.13
C THR A 79 16.80 15.13 3.37
N LYS A 80 16.32 15.81 2.33
CA LYS A 80 15.71 17.16 2.47
C LYS A 80 14.42 17.11 3.29
N PHE A 81 13.65 16.04 3.14
CA PHE A 81 12.42 15.88 3.90
C PHE A 81 12.65 15.70 5.41
N THR A 82 13.80 15.14 5.81
CA THR A 82 14.17 15.02 7.23
C THR A 82 14.79 16.29 7.80
N THR A 83 15.64 16.98 7.03
CA THR A 83 16.39 18.15 7.51
C THR A 83 15.62 19.46 7.39
N MET A 84 14.74 19.59 6.39
CA MET A 84 13.99 20.80 6.07
C MET A 84 12.47 20.54 6.02
N ALA A 85 11.98 19.66 6.89
CA ALA A 85 10.62 19.11 6.84
C ALA A 85 9.51 20.17 6.70
N ASN A 86 9.58 21.28 7.45
CA ASN A 86 8.57 22.32 7.44
C ASN A 86 8.55 23.10 6.11
N LEU A 87 9.71 23.38 5.54
CA LEU A 87 9.81 24.03 4.24
C LEU A 87 9.31 23.08 3.14
N MET A 88 9.73 21.82 3.16
CA MET A 88 9.32 20.84 2.15
C MET A 88 7.81 20.58 2.18
N ARG A 89 7.18 20.62 3.36
CA ARG A 89 5.71 20.51 3.49
C ARG A 89 4.95 21.57 2.70
N SER A 90 5.47 22.81 2.64
CA SER A 90 4.79 23.91 1.96
C SER A 90 4.65 23.71 0.44
N TYR A 91 5.43 22.79 -0.13
CA TYR A 91 5.36 22.47 -1.56
C TYR A 91 4.51 21.23 -1.86
N ASN A 92 4.13 20.47 -0.85
CA ASN A 92 3.34 19.23 -1.04
C ASN A 92 1.96 19.53 -1.58
N THR A 93 1.52 18.65 -2.47
CA THR A 93 0.15 18.66 -2.99
C THR A 93 -0.32 17.24 -3.28
N VAL A 94 -1.64 17.11 -3.25
CA VAL A 94 -2.34 15.88 -3.65
C VAL A 94 -3.32 16.27 -4.76
N SER A 95 -3.25 15.58 -5.88
CA SER A 95 -4.15 15.82 -7.03
C SER A 95 -4.92 14.56 -7.41
N ASN A 96 -5.69 14.60 -8.50
CA ASN A 96 -6.49 13.48 -9.03
C ASN A 96 -7.56 12.94 -8.06
N LEU A 97 -8.03 13.75 -7.14
CA LEU A 97 -8.99 13.34 -6.10
C LEU A 97 -10.38 12.99 -6.67
N LYS A 98 -10.73 13.53 -7.84
CA LYS A 98 -12.02 13.26 -8.50
C LYS A 98 -12.14 11.82 -9.03
N ASN A 99 -11.02 11.14 -9.21
CA ASN A 99 -10.95 9.77 -9.71
C ASN A 99 -10.60 8.76 -8.61
N ASP A 100 -10.60 9.18 -7.33
CA ASP A 100 -10.31 8.35 -6.15
C ASP A 100 -8.90 7.71 -6.16
N VAL A 101 -8.01 8.20 -7.02
CA VAL A 101 -6.63 7.74 -7.14
C VAL A 101 -5.67 8.92 -6.97
N PRO A 102 -5.42 9.35 -5.73
CA PRO A 102 -4.58 10.51 -5.47
C PRO A 102 -3.15 10.33 -5.97
N LEU A 103 -2.58 11.44 -6.48
CA LEU A 103 -1.17 11.61 -6.79
C LEU A 103 -0.54 12.54 -5.76
N PHE A 104 0.60 12.12 -5.19
CA PHE A 104 1.32 12.82 -4.14
C PHE A 104 2.65 13.34 -4.69
N PHE A 105 2.84 14.65 -4.75
CA PHE A 105 4.06 15.25 -5.27
C PHE A 105 4.34 16.62 -4.66
N SER A 106 5.60 17.07 -4.79
CA SER A 106 5.98 18.46 -4.58
C SER A 106 5.62 19.25 -5.83
N ARG A 107 4.98 20.40 -5.70
CA ARG A 107 4.61 21.25 -6.83
C ARG A 107 5.79 21.73 -7.65
N ILE A 108 6.93 21.91 -7.01
CA ILE A 108 8.19 22.32 -7.64
C ILE A 108 9.31 21.38 -7.25
N GLU A 109 10.33 21.28 -8.09
CA GLU A 109 11.58 20.61 -7.71
C GLU A 109 12.28 21.37 -6.58
N SER A 110 12.90 20.62 -5.66
CA SER A 110 13.54 21.16 -4.47
C SER A 110 15.05 21.37 -4.64
N ASP A 111 15.53 21.61 -5.86
CA ASP A 111 16.91 21.93 -6.16
C ASP A 111 17.16 23.44 -6.19
N ASP A 112 18.45 23.84 -6.15
CA ASP A 112 18.88 25.23 -6.25
C ASP A 112 19.08 25.66 -7.72
N ALA A 113 18.30 25.10 -8.65
CA ALA A 113 18.37 25.47 -10.06
C ALA A 113 17.88 26.91 -10.31
N ALA A 114 18.47 27.57 -11.31
CA ALA A 114 18.06 28.92 -11.69
C ALA A 114 16.63 29.00 -12.27
N GLU A 115 16.11 27.88 -12.72
CA GLU A 115 14.77 27.76 -13.29
C GLU A 115 13.87 26.94 -12.37
N MET A 116 12.67 27.45 -12.10
CA MET A 116 11.65 26.70 -11.36
C MET A 116 11.05 25.63 -12.30
N LYS A 117 11.13 24.37 -11.91
CA LYS A 117 10.49 23.27 -12.60
C LYS A 117 9.30 22.76 -11.81
N GLU A 118 8.17 22.70 -12.50
CA GLU A 118 6.94 22.15 -11.94
C GLU A 118 6.90 20.63 -12.16
N ASN A 119 6.45 19.91 -11.13
CA ASN A 119 6.15 18.49 -11.23
C ASN A 119 4.70 18.29 -11.67
N VAL A 120 4.48 17.47 -12.68
CA VAL A 120 3.15 17.09 -13.17
C VAL A 120 2.80 15.62 -12.87
N GLY A 121 3.78 14.83 -12.47
CA GLY A 121 3.64 13.45 -12.05
C GLY A 121 3.87 13.26 -10.57
N GLY A 122 3.47 12.12 -10.04
CA GLY A 122 3.62 11.84 -8.62
C GLY A 122 3.49 10.37 -8.26
N TYR A 123 3.71 10.06 -7.00
CA TYR A 123 3.39 8.74 -6.47
C TYR A 123 1.88 8.62 -6.35
N TYR A 124 1.31 7.58 -6.94
CA TYR A 124 -0.12 7.30 -6.82
C TYR A 124 -0.40 6.27 -5.74
N TYR A 125 -1.58 6.38 -5.16
CA TYR A 125 -2.17 5.39 -4.28
C TYR A 125 -3.56 5.05 -4.80
N MET A 126 -3.74 3.85 -5.33
CA MET A 126 -5.01 3.35 -5.82
C MET A 126 -5.50 2.25 -4.90
N CYS A 127 -6.63 2.48 -4.24
CA CYS A 127 -7.29 1.49 -3.41
C CYS A 127 -8.64 1.14 -4.01
N PHE A 128 -9.00 -0.15 -4.01
CA PHE A 128 -10.25 -0.63 -4.61
C PHE A 128 -10.70 -1.96 -4.02
N ASP A 129 -11.99 -2.21 -4.15
CA ASP A 129 -12.64 -3.49 -3.89
C ASP A 129 -13.44 -3.95 -5.13
N ASN A 130 -14.30 -4.96 -4.97
CA ASN A 130 -15.15 -5.47 -6.05
C ASN A 130 -16.19 -4.45 -6.59
N ASN A 131 -16.37 -3.31 -5.91
CA ASN A 131 -17.34 -2.27 -6.30
C ASN A 131 -16.66 -1.10 -7.03
N GLY A 132 -15.33 -1.02 -7.04
CA GLY A 132 -14.57 0.03 -7.70
C GLY A 132 -13.51 0.66 -6.80
N THR A 133 -13.02 1.84 -7.20
CA THR A 133 -12.05 2.64 -6.44
C THR A 133 -12.66 3.16 -5.15
N ILE A 134 -11.79 3.33 -4.14
CA ILE A 134 -12.15 3.90 -2.84
C ILE A 134 -11.26 5.11 -2.61
N CYS A 135 -11.88 6.29 -2.49
CA CYS A 135 -11.15 7.51 -2.18
C CYS A 135 -10.48 7.40 -0.81
N PRO A 136 -9.15 7.45 -0.73
CA PRO A 136 -8.49 7.37 0.56
C PRO A 136 -8.58 8.70 1.32
N ILE A 137 -8.53 8.60 2.65
CA ILE A 137 -8.25 9.75 3.50
C ILE A 137 -6.77 10.11 3.32
N TYR A 138 -6.49 11.33 2.87
CA TYR A 138 -5.14 11.80 2.54
C TYR A 138 -4.59 12.87 3.48
N ASP A 139 -5.45 13.52 4.27
CA ASP A 139 -5.04 14.46 5.32
C ASP A 139 -4.87 13.72 6.65
N PRO A 140 -3.65 13.59 7.21
CA PRO A 140 -3.44 12.89 8.47
C PRO A 140 -4.18 13.52 9.66
N CYS A 141 -4.53 14.82 9.61
CA CYS A 141 -5.30 15.44 10.68
C CYS A 141 -6.71 14.85 10.81
N ALA A 142 -7.27 14.31 9.72
CA ALA A 142 -8.56 13.62 9.77
C ALA A 142 -8.54 12.39 10.70
N LEU A 143 -7.38 11.72 10.79
CA LEU A 143 -7.20 10.48 11.54
C LEU A 143 -6.49 10.68 12.88
N PHE A 144 -5.38 11.42 12.84
CA PHE A 144 -4.41 11.49 13.94
C PHE A 144 -4.52 12.79 14.75
N GLU A 145 -5.38 13.74 14.31
CA GLU A 145 -5.49 15.06 14.92
C GLU A 145 -4.11 15.75 15.00
N ASN A 146 -3.59 15.96 16.22
CA ASN A 146 -2.28 16.57 16.49
C ASN A 146 -1.21 15.52 16.89
N GLU A 147 -1.52 14.22 16.76
CA GLU A 147 -0.56 13.16 17.07
C GLU A 147 0.49 13.06 15.95
N THR A 148 1.70 13.57 16.20
CA THR A 148 2.76 13.72 15.20
C THR A 148 3.53 12.44 14.90
N ALA A 149 3.49 11.44 15.79
CA ALA A 149 4.10 10.14 15.57
C ALA A 149 3.29 9.27 14.60
N LEU A 150 2.03 9.63 14.33
CA LEU A 150 1.10 8.93 13.44
C LEU A 150 0.92 7.45 13.79
N GLN A 151 0.93 7.14 15.09
CA GLN A 151 0.80 5.78 15.61
C GLN A 151 -0.64 5.42 15.95
N PHE A 152 -1.39 6.38 16.48
CA PHE A 152 -2.75 6.17 16.94
C PHE A 152 -3.72 7.07 16.19
N PRO A 153 -4.62 6.52 15.36
CA PRO A 153 -5.65 7.29 14.67
C PRO A 153 -6.75 7.71 15.66
N ILE A 154 -6.46 8.71 16.47
CA ILE A 154 -7.27 9.13 17.63
C ILE A 154 -8.70 9.42 17.19
N ASN A 155 -8.90 10.19 16.10
CA ASN A 155 -10.23 10.54 15.63
C ASN A 155 -11.05 9.32 15.20
N PHE A 156 -10.40 8.33 14.57
CA PHE A 156 -11.07 7.08 14.21
C PHE A 156 -11.45 6.27 15.45
N ILE A 157 -10.55 6.16 16.44
CA ILE A 157 -10.79 5.40 17.67
C ILE A 157 -11.92 6.02 18.49
N MET A 158 -11.95 7.36 18.58
CA MET A 158 -12.90 8.08 19.42
C MET A 158 -14.27 8.33 18.77
N HIS A 159 -14.29 8.52 17.45
CA HIS A 159 -15.47 9.02 16.73
C HIS A 159 -15.95 8.09 15.61
N GLY A 160 -15.18 7.05 15.28
CA GLY A 160 -15.52 6.05 14.26
C GLY A 160 -15.29 6.53 12.82
N LEU A 161 -15.59 5.63 11.88
CA LEU A 161 -15.31 5.80 10.46
C LEU A 161 -16.10 6.96 9.83
N LYS A 162 -17.36 7.12 10.23
CA LYS A 162 -18.24 8.19 9.68
C LYS A 162 -17.67 9.57 9.92
N PHE A 163 -17.09 9.80 11.09
CA PHE A 163 -16.47 11.09 11.42
C PHE A 163 -15.26 11.36 10.52
N VAL A 164 -14.33 10.41 10.43
CA VAL A 164 -13.08 10.60 9.67
C VAL A 164 -13.31 10.67 8.17
N ALA A 165 -14.27 9.92 7.63
CA ALA A 165 -14.67 9.99 6.22
C ALA A 165 -15.37 11.31 5.86
N GLY A 166 -16.06 11.95 6.80
CA GLY A 166 -16.71 13.24 6.63
C GLY A 166 -15.83 14.45 6.94
N TYR A 167 -14.56 14.23 7.31
CA TYR A 167 -13.66 15.33 7.67
C TYR A 167 -13.28 16.18 6.47
N SER A 168 -13.23 17.53 6.67
CA SER A 168 -12.79 18.45 5.62
C SER A 168 -11.28 18.41 5.46
N GLN A 169 -10.82 17.72 4.43
CA GLN A 169 -9.41 17.42 4.20
C GLN A 169 -8.70 18.54 3.43
N HIS A 170 -7.44 18.79 3.77
CA HIS A 170 -6.55 19.70 3.06
C HIS A 170 -5.59 18.93 2.16
N PHE A 171 -5.55 19.27 0.88
CA PHE A 171 -4.74 18.59 -0.14
C PHE A 171 -3.40 19.28 -0.44
N THR A 172 -3.07 20.39 0.24
CA THR A 172 -1.81 21.11 0.05
C THR A 172 -1.14 21.44 1.37
N ASN A 173 0.19 21.69 1.30
CA ASN A 173 1.02 22.24 2.39
C ASN A 173 1.09 21.35 3.64
N LYS A 174 0.86 20.04 3.51
CA LYS A 174 0.91 19.07 4.59
C LYS A 174 1.67 17.82 4.17
N ILE A 175 2.15 17.06 5.15
CA ILE A 175 2.48 15.65 4.94
C ILE A 175 1.17 14.94 4.66
N SER A 176 1.18 14.01 3.71
CA SER A 176 0.00 13.24 3.35
C SER A 176 0.05 11.84 3.96
N CYS A 177 -1.12 11.26 4.17
CA CYS A 177 -1.33 9.83 4.39
C CYS A 177 -2.19 9.26 3.25
N ALA A 178 -2.46 7.97 3.27
CA ALA A 178 -3.48 7.37 2.43
C ALA A 178 -4.11 6.19 3.17
N PHE A 179 -5.38 6.33 3.56
CA PHE A 179 -6.13 5.29 4.24
C PHE A 179 -7.49 5.09 3.60
N ALA A 180 -7.79 3.88 3.15
CA ALA A 180 -9.11 3.52 2.67
C ALA A 180 -10.08 3.36 3.85
N PRO A 181 -11.14 4.18 3.92
CA PRO A 181 -12.19 4.04 4.92
C PRO A 181 -13.27 3.08 4.41
N VAL A 182 -13.47 1.95 5.09
CA VAL A 182 -14.42 0.92 4.66
C VAL A 182 -15.30 0.48 5.83
N ALA A 183 -16.62 0.50 5.62
CA ALA A 183 -17.60 -0.12 6.51
C ALA A 183 -18.19 -1.36 5.83
N LYS A 184 -18.14 -2.51 6.49
CA LYS A 184 -18.67 -3.78 5.96
C LYS A 184 -19.34 -4.58 7.07
N LYS A 185 -20.49 -5.14 6.74
CA LYS A 185 -21.13 -6.16 7.56
C LYS A 185 -20.67 -7.52 7.03
N LEU A 186 -20.08 -8.33 7.89
CA LEU A 186 -19.55 -9.64 7.53
C LEU A 186 -20.21 -10.73 8.38
N SER A 187 -20.79 -11.70 7.69
CA SER A 187 -21.31 -12.93 8.32
C SER A 187 -20.15 -13.84 8.75
N THR A 188 -20.44 -14.88 9.52
CA THR A 188 -19.44 -15.85 9.98
C THR A 188 -18.71 -16.48 8.79
N ASN A 189 -17.37 -16.50 8.85
CA ASN A 189 -16.47 -16.96 7.80
C ASN A 189 -16.55 -16.21 6.46
N GLN A 190 -17.24 -15.07 6.42
CA GLN A 190 -17.25 -14.22 5.23
C GLN A 190 -15.95 -13.44 5.11
N ASN A 191 -15.50 -13.30 3.86
CA ASN A 191 -14.30 -12.58 3.50
C ASN A 191 -14.63 -11.24 2.83
N TYR A 192 -13.82 -10.23 3.11
CA TYR A 192 -13.76 -8.98 2.36
C TYR A 192 -12.32 -8.73 1.91
N THR A 193 -12.13 -8.42 0.64
CA THR A 193 -10.80 -8.16 0.07
C THR A 193 -10.69 -6.72 -0.40
N LEU A 194 -9.58 -6.10 -0.02
CA LEU A 194 -9.18 -4.75 -0.39
C LEU A 194 -7.82 -4.82 -1.08
N SER A 195 -7.72 -4.24 -2.26
CA SER A 195 -6.47 -4.20 -3.04
C SER A 195 -5.94 -2.77 -3.11
N THR A 196 -4.63 -2.63 -2.97
CA THR A 196 -3.93 -1.34 -3.08
C THR A 196 -2.76 -1.47 -4.03
N LEU A 197 -2.64 -0.52 -4.95
CA LEU A 197 -1.48 -0.33 -5.82
C LEU A 197 -0.81 1.00 -5.50
N CYS A 198 0.50 0.96 -5.27
CA CYS A 198 1.32 2.14 -5.05
C CYS A 198 2.46 2.15 -6.05
N GLY A 199 2.66 3.27 -6.73
CA GLY A 199 3.71 3.41 -7.73
C GLY A 199 3.88 4.86 -8.17
N PHE A 200 4.51 5.06 -9.31
CA PHE A 200 4.72 6.36 -9.92
C PHE A 200 3.88 6.51 -11.19
N ALA A 201 3.26 7.67 -11.37
CA ALA A 201 2.56 8.04 -12.60
C ALA A 201 3.14 9.35 -13.15
N HIS A 202 3.40 9.41 -14.45
CA HIS A 202 3.94 10.59 -15.11
C HIS A 202 2.97 11.78 -15.10
N ASN A 203 1.67 11.49 -15.08
CA ASN A 203 0.59 12.47 -14.97
C ASN A 203 -0.74 11.77 -14.61
N GLU A 204 -1.78 12.57 -14.37
CA GLU A 204 -3.11 12.09 -14.03
C GLU A 204 -3.74 11.27 -15.16
N ASP A 205 -3.63 11.70 -16.40
CA ASP A 205 -4.23 11.02 -17.56
C ASP A 205 -3.66 9.61 -17.74
N PHE A 206 -2.38 9.42 -17.44
CA PHE A 206 -1.75 8.11 -17.52
C PHE A 206 -2.40 7.14 -16.54
N ILE A 207 -2.48 7.49 -15.26
CA ILE A 207 -3.06 6.58 -14.25
C ILE A 207 -4.57 6.39 -14.47
N ASN A 208 -5.29 7.45 -14.85
CA ASN A 208 -6.74 7.37 -15.06
C ASN A 208 -7.13 6.43 -16.20
N ARG A 209 -6.31 6.32 -17.25
CA ARG A 209 -6.51 5.34 -18.33
C ARG A 209 -6.31 3.90 -17.88
N LEU A 210 -5.52 3.66 -16.83
CA LEU A 210 -5.24 2.31 -16.32
C LEU A 210 -6.32 1.80 -15.36
N ILE A 211 -7.08 2.70 -14.72
CA ILE A 211 -8.09 2.33 -13.72
C ILE A 211 -9.04 1.22 -14.23
N PRO A 212 -9.70 1.31 -15.39
CA PRO A 212 -10.62 0.27 -15.84
C PRO A 212 -9.98 -1.10 -16.04
N HIS A 213 -8.71 -1.13 -16.46
CA HIS A 213 -7.95 -2.36 -16.63
C HIS A 213 -7.61 -3.02 -15.28
N ILE A 214 -7.19 -2.20 -14.32
CA ILE A 214 -6.80 -2.68 -12.97
C ILE A 214 -8.02 -3.18 -12.19
N LEU A 215 -9.19 -2.61 -12.41
CA LEU A 215 -10.44 -2.99 -11.73
C LEU A 215 -11.03 -4.33 -12.21
N ASP A 216 -10.45 -5.01 -13.20
CA ASP A 216 -10.85 -6.37 -13.54
C ASP A 216 -10.68 -7.29 -12.32
N LYS A 217 -11.74 -8.00 -11.95
CA LYS A 217 -11.79 -8.82 -10.72
C LYS A 217 -10.69 -9.86 -10.62
N GLU A 218 -10.23 -10.37 -11.76
CA GLU A 218 -9.19 -11.39 -11.81
C GLU A 218 -7.77 -10.80 -11.95
N TYR A 219 -7.65 -9.49 -12.17
CA TYR A 219 -6.38 -8.84 -12.51
C TYR A 219 -5.30 -9.11 -11.45
N ILE A 220 -5.59 -8.81 -10.19
CA ILE A 220 -4.62 -8.97 -9.08
C ILE A 220 -4.20 -10.44 -8.92
N ASN A 221 -5.15 -11.38 -9.01
CA ASN A 221 -4.86 -12.80 -8.89
C ASN A 221 -4.00 -13.30 -10.05
N LYS A 222 -4.30 -12.90 -11.28
CA LYS A 222 -3.48 -13.21 -12.47
C LYS A 222 -2.08 -12.67 -12.30
N LYS A 223 -1.93 -11.41 -11.89
CA LYS A 223 -0.62 -10.77 -11.69
C LYS A 223 0.20 -11.42 -10.59
N LEU A 224 -0.41 -11.91 -9.52
CA LEU A 224 0.28 -12.67 -8.48
C LEU A 224 0.83 -14.00 -9.03
N VAL A 225 0.04 -14.73 -9.83
CA VAL A 225 0.49 -15.96 -10.49
C VAL A 225 1.61 -15.68 -11.49
N GLU A 226 1.49 -14.63 -12.32
CA GLU A 226 2.54 -14.21 -13.25
C GLU A 226 3.84 -13.86 -12.51
N ALA A 227 3.76 -13.17 -11.38
CA ALA A 227 4.90 -12.81 -10.56
C ALA A 227 5.60 -14.06 -10.00
N ASP A 228 4.85 -15.04 -9.49
CA ASP A 228 5.39 -16.32 -8.99
C ASP A 228 6.08 -17.09 -10.14
N GLN A 229 5.48 -17.14 -11.33
CA GLN A 229 6.06 -17.81 -12.50
C GLN A 229 7.33 -17.12 -12.99
N LEU A 230 7.36 -15.79 -12.98
CA LEU A 230 8.53 -15.00 -13.37
C LEU A 230 9.73 -15.30 -12.46
N ALA A 231 9.52 -15.30 -11.15
CA ALA A 231 10.56 -15.64 -10.19
C ALA A 231 11.10 -17.07 -10.39
N LEU A 232 10.22 -18.04 -10.62
CA LEU A 232 10.62 -19.43 -10.93
C LEU A 232 11.41 -19.50 -12.24
N LYS A 233 10.99 -18.81 -13.29
CA LYS A 233 11.69 -18.78 -14.57
C LYS A 233 13.14 -18.33 -14.42
N TYR A 234 13.39 -17.25 -13.69
CA TYR A 234 14.75 -16.73 -13.50
C TYR A 234 15.60 -17.57 -12.54
N THR A 235 15.00 -18.43 -11.73
CA THR A 235 15.73 -19.24 -10.74
C THR A 235 15.85 -20.72 -11.12
N ASN A 236 15.20 -21.17 -12.19
CA ASN A 236 15.20 -22.56 -12.60
C ASN A 236 16.59 -23.10 -13.00
N ASP A 237 17.45 -22.24 -13.53
CA ASP A 237 18.79 -22.62 -14.00
C ASP A 237 19.74 -22.98 -12.86
N ILE A 238 19.34 -22.67 -11.61
CA ILE A 238 20.12 -22.98 -10.39
C ILE A 238 19.31 -23.81 -9.40
N ALA A 239 18.52 -24.72 -9.89
CA ALA A 239 17.84 -25.66 -9.02
C ALA A 239 18.89 -26.55 -8.33
N THR A 240 19.04 -26.42 -7.02
CA THR A 240 19.85 -27.27 -6.17
C THR A 240 18.97 -28.27 -5.45
N THR A 241 19.51 -29.49 -5.21
CA THR A 241 18.86 -30.52 -4.40
C THR A 241 19.86 -31.03 -3.41
N THR A 242 20.05 -30.28 -2.33
CA THR A 242 21.04 -30.60 -1.29
C THR A 242 20.51 -31.59 -0.23
N GLY A 243 19.21 -31.89 -0.27
CA GLY A 243 18.51 -32.62 0.79
C GLY A 243 18.06 -31.73 1.96
N ASN A 244 18.42 -30.43 1.94
CA ASN A 244 17.93 -29.44 2.89
C ASN A 244 17.13 -28.36 2.15
N PRO A 245 15.80 -28.36 2.23
CA PRO A 245 14.95 -27.40 1.50
C PRO A 245 15.25 -25.94 1.81
N ILE A 246 15.68 -25.63 3.03
CA ILE A 246 16.02 -24.25 3.44
C ILE A 246 17.29 -23.79 2.71
N LEU A 247 18.28 -24.66 2.58
CA LEU A 247 19.53 -24.38 1.87
C LEU A 247 19.28 -24.21 0.36
N ASP A 248 18.42 -25.05 -0.21
CA ASP A 248 18.03 -24.97 -1.62
C ASP A 248 17.32 -23.64 -1.94
N GLU A 249 16.39 -23.21 -1.08
CA GLU A 249 15.74 -21.89 -1.21
C GLU A 249 16.70 -20.73 -0.96
N TYR A 250 17.67 -20.86 -0.06
CA TYR A 250 18.71 -19.85 0.16
C TYR A 250 19.56 -19.61 -1.11
N PHE A 251 20.00 -20.69 -1.78
CA PHE A 251 20.73 -20.56 -3.04
C PHE A 251 19.89 -19.92 -4.13
N ARG A 252 18.64 -20.33 -4.26
CA ARG A 252 17.69 -19.74 -5.23
C ARG A 252 17.49 -18.25 -4.98
N GLN A 253 17.26 -17.85 -3.74
CA GLN A 253 17.07 -16.46 -3.36
C GLN A 253 18.33 -15.61 -3.57
N SER A 254 19.49 -16.15 -3.22
CA SER A 254 20.79 -15.46 -3.40
C SER A 254 21.08 -15.19 -4.88
N TYR A 255 20.76 -16.14 -5.73
CA TYR A 255 20.90 -15.95 -7.17
C TYR A 255 19.93 -14.89 -7.71
N LEU A 256 18.66 -14.97 -7.36
CA LEU A 256 17.67 -13.99 -7.78
C LEU A 256 18.06 -12.56 -7.33
N ASP A 257 18.53 -12.41 -6.11
CA ASP A 257 19.00 -11.12 -5.58
C ASP A 257 20.21 -10.60 -6.39
N ASN A 258 21.17 -11.46 -6.70
CA ASN A 258 22.32 -11.09 -7.52
C ASN A 258 21.91 -10.69 -8.95
N PHE A 259 21.00 -11.46 -9.56
CA PHE A 259 20.45 -11.15 -10.88
C PHE A 259 19.73 -9.80 -10.92
N LEU A 260 18.88 -9.52 -9.93
CA LEU A 260 18.12 -8.27 -9.84
C LEU A 260 19.01 -7.04 -9.60
N ARG A 261 20.19 -7.23 -9.00
CA ARG A 261 21.21 -6.17 -8.81
C ARG A 261 22.09 -5.94 -10.04
N GLY A 262 21.82 -6.61 -11.15
CA GLY A 262 22.58 -6.49 -12.39
C GLY A 262 23.82 -7.39 -12.43
N GLY A 263 23.92 -8.38 -11.56
CA GLY A 263 24.89 -9.47 -11.67
C GLY A 263 24.53 -10.38 -12.83
N TYR A 264 25.55 -10.79 -13.61
CA TYR A 264 25.37 -11.81 -14.64
C TYR A 264 25.63 -13.20 -14.00
N PRO A 265 24.83 -14.24 -14.35
CA PRO A 265 25.07 -15.59 -13.87
C PRO A 265 26.32 -16.19 -14.51
#